data_81f087ae5c067418f7431e2a9c56ae6c
#
_entry.id   81f087ae5c067418f7431e2a9c56ae6c
#
_cell.length_a   1.000
_cell.length_b   1.000
_cell.length_c   1.000
_cell.angle_alpha   90.00
_cell.angle_beta   90.00
_cell.angle_gamma   90.00
#
_symmetry.space_group_name_H-M   'P 1'
#
loop_
_entity.id
_entity.type
_entity.pdbx_description
1 polymer ?
#
loop_
_entity_poly.entity_id
_entity_poly.type
_entity_poly.pdbx_seq_one_letter_code
_entity_poly.pdbx_strand_id
1 'polypeptide(L)'
;MKKQFLSFTLLLALSTWIAQAATVRGTVSDTAGKPLQGVVDTDGYNITQTNERGEYSLDSNLDKSRFVYLSVPGNYEIEQTKGIPDLFYQQLDKSKEINEHDFTLTPRKQPIDGFVYLAISDPQTIDERQMKRFREETIPDLKQTIERYQGKEVYGMALGDITWDRMDLFTPY
;
A
#
# COMPACT_ATOMS: atom_id res chain seq x y z
N MET A 1 -66.48 26.55 -23.31
CA MET A 1 -65.51 25.40 -23.18
C MET A 1 -64.12 25.96 -22.92
N LYS A 2 -63.69 25.97 -21.68
CA LYS A 2 -62.33 26.42 -21.30
C LYS A 2 -61.39 25.21 -21.28
N LYS A 3 -60.40 25.18 -22.16
CA LYS A 3 -59.34 24.16 -22.16
C LYS A 3 -58.32 24.52 -21.08
N GLN A 4 -58.21 23.70 -20.03
CA GLN A 4 -57.14 23.78 -19.06
C GLN A 4 -55.92 23.08 -19.65
N PHE A 5 -54.82 23.82 -19.81
CA PHE A 5 -53.49 23.28 -20.11
C PHE A 5 -52.85 22.86 -18.80
N LEU A 6 -52.68 21.55 -18.62
CA LEU A 6 -51.95 20.97 -17.51
C LEU A 6 -50.45 21.04 -17.87
N SER A 7 -49.71 21.96 -17.24
CA SER A 7 -48.26 22.09 -17.41
C SER A 7 -47.58 21.03 -16.53
N PHE A 8 -47.03 20.00 -17.14
CA PHE A 8 -46.24 18.96 -16.46
C PHE A 8 -44.79 19.43 -16.34
N THR A 9 -44.42 19.98 -15.18
CA THR A 9 -43.02 20.37 -14.90
C THR A 9 -42.26 19.10 -14.48
N LEU A 10 -41.48 18.56 -15.42
CA LEU A 10 -40.59 17.45 -15.17
C LEU A 10 -39.36 17.96 -14.39
N LEU A 11 -39.32 17.73 -13.07
CA LEU A 11 -38.14 17.97 -12.24
C LEU A 11 -37.13 16.87 -12.55
N LEU A 12 -36.12 17.18 -13.39
CA LEU A 12 -34.93 16.34 -13.52
C LEU A 12 -34.11 16.52 -12.24
N ALA A 13 -34.17 15.54 -11.34
CA ALA A 13 -33.21 15.40 -10.26
C ALA A 13 -31.87 14.96 -10.86
N LEU A 14 -31.00 15.91 -11.15
CA LEU A 14 -29.60 15.66 -11.42
C LEU A 14 -28.96 15.17 -10.11
N SER A 15 -28.87 13.87 -9.92
CA SER A 15 -28.00 13.28 -8.90
C SER A 15 -26.54 13.55 -9.35
N THR A 16 -25.98 14.65 -8.88
CA THR A 16 -24.55 14.87 -8.98
C THR A 16 -23.89 13.84 -8.07
N TRP A 17 -23.22 12.89 -8.68
CA TRP A 17 -22.28 12.02 -7.98
C TRP A 17 -21.11 12.93 -7.57
N ILE A 18 -21.15 13.44 -6.35
CA ILE A 18 -20.02 14.15 -5.77
C ILE A 18 -19.03 13.04 -5.40
N ALA A 19 -17.94 12.94 -6.16
CA ALA A 19 -16.82 12.11 -5.74
C ALA A 19 -16.43 12.58 -4.33
N GLN A 20 -16.39 11.66 -3.38
CA GLN A 20 -16.06 11.98 -1.99
C GLN A 20 -14.56 12.28 -1.91
N ALA A 21 -14.22 13.55 -2.12
CA ALA A 21 -12.88 14.05 -1.90
C ALA A 21 -12.68 14.18 -0.38
N ALA A 22 -11.58 13.64 0.12
CA ALA A 22 -11.16 13.79 1.50
C ALA A 22 -9.74 14.37 1.55
N THR A 23 -9.46 15.18 2.55
CA THR A 23 -8.08 15.61 2.82
C THR A 23 -7.40 14.55 3.66
N VAL A 24 -6.27 14.03 3.17
CA VAL A 24 -5.36 13.16 3.91
C VAL A 24 -4.17 13.99 4.34
N ARG A 25 -3.86 14.02 5.62
CA ARG A 25 -2.76 14.81 6.16
C ARG A 25 -2.12 14.13 7.37
N GLY A 26 -0.93 14.58 7.71
CA GLY A 26 -0.23 14.07 8.88
C GLY A 26 1.20 14.58 8.94
N THR A 27 1.99 13.89 9.76
CA THR A 27 3.42 14.18 9.94
C THR A 27 4.26 12.94 9.74
N VAL A 28 5.49 13.12 9.27
CA VAL A 28 6.51 12.08 9.21
C VAL A 28 7.70 12.51 10.06
N SER A 29 8.08 11.68 11.02
CA SER A 29 9.22 11.91 11.90
C SER A 29 10.07 10.65 12.03
N ASP A 30 11.28 10.77 12.57
CA ASP A 30 12.06 9.61 12.99
C ASP A 30 11.71 9.19 14.43
N THR A 31 12.28 8.06 14.87
CA THR A 31 12.10 7.52 16.23
C THR A 31 12.66 8.42 17.33
N ALA A 32 13.46 9.45 17.01
CA ALA A 32 13.90 10.49 17.94
C ALA A 32 12.97 11.71 17.96
N GLY A 33 11.87 11.68 17.18
CA GLY A 33 10.92 12.77 17.05
C GLY A 33 11.38 13.90 16.13
N LYS A 34 12.43 13.69 15.35
CA LYS A 34 12.91 14.68 14.38
C LYS A 34 12.01 14.65 13.14
N PRO A 35 11.43 15.80 12.71
CA PRO A 35 10.64 15.88 11.50
C PRO A 35 11.47 15.55 10.25
N LEU A 36 10.87 14.86 9.30
CA LEU A 36 11.51 14.41 8.08
C LEU A 36 10.96 15.18 6.88
N GLN A 37 11.80 16.00 6.27
CA GLN A 37 11.49 16.75 5.05
C GLN A 37 11.73 15.91 3.79
N GLY A 38 10.88 16.11 2.77
CA GLY A 38 11.05 15.52 1.45
C GLY A 38 10.66 14.04 1.36
N VAL A 39 10.02 13.48 2.39
CA VAL A 39 9.42 12.14 2.30
C VAL A 39 8.24 12.20 1.36
N VAL A 40 8.15 11.25 0.44
CA VAL A 40 7.05 11.15 -0.52
C VAL A 40 5.91 10.38 0.08
N ASP A 41 4.74 11.01 0.11
CA ASP A 41 3.46 10.44 0.56
C ASP A 41 2.50 10.35 -0.63
N THR A 42 1.73 9.27 -0.71
CA THR A 42 0.80 9.03 -1.82
C THR A 42 -0.40 8.20 -1.38
N ASP A 43 -1.52 8.39 -2.08
CA ASP A 43 -2.71 7.54 -2.00
C ASP A 43 -2.83 6.58 -3.20
N GLY A 44 -1.77 6.49 -4.04
CA GLY A 44 -1.72 5.72 -5.27
C GLY A 44 -2.11 6.50 -6.53
N TYR A 45 -2.73 7.66 -6.38
CA TYR A 45 -3.14 8.55 -7.49
C TYR A 45 -2.52 9.94 -7.36
N ASN A 46 -2.51 10.48 -6.15
CA ASN A 46 -1.94 11.78 -5.84
C ASN A 46 -0.65 11.59 -5.05
N ILE A 47 0.29 12.51 -5.24
CA ILE A 47 1.61 12.47 -4.62
C ILE A 47 1.88 13.83 -3.99
N THR A 48 2.43 13.83 -2.79
CA THR A 48 2.94 15.02 -2.09
C THR A 48 4.30 14.72 -1.45
N GLN A 49 4.89 15.72 -0.83
CA GLN A 49 6.11 15.57 -0.05
C GLN A 49 5.98 16.35 1.26
N THR A 50 6.61 15.81 2.31
CA THR A 50 6.67 16.50 3.60
C THR A 50 7.48 17.79 3.50
N ASN A 51 7.02 18.81 4.22
CA ASN A 51 7.70 20.10 4.37
C ASN A 51 8.81 20.03 5.44
N GLU A 52 9.44 21.17 5.77
CA GLU A 52 10.50 21.28 6.79
C GLU A 52 10.06 20.86 8.19
N ARG A 53 8.76 20.86 8.48
CA ARG A 53 8.17 20.40 9.74
C ARG A 53 7.74 18.94 9.71
N GLY A 54 8.02 18.24 8.60
CA GLY A 54 7.59 16.87 8.39
C GLY A 54 6.10 16.73 8.06
N GLU A 55 5.38 17.84 7.82
CA GLU A 55 3.95 17.82 7.54
C GLU A 55 3.68 17.55 6.07
N TYR A 56 2.64 16.78 5.79
CA TYR A 56 2.12 16.55 4.44
C TYR A 56 0.61 16.73 4.38
N SER A 57 0.10 17.02 3.20
CA SER A 57 -1.32 17.04 2.90
C SER A 57 -1.54 16.72 1.43
N LEU A 58 -2.56 15.91 1.14
CA LEU A 58 -3.02 15.61 -0.21
C LEU A 58 -4.53 15.44 -0.24
N ASP A 59 -5.15 15.75 -1.38
CA ASP A 59 -6.55 15.47 -1.62
C ASP A 59 -6.69 14.05 -2.20
N SER A 60 -7.58 13.26 -1.62
CA SER A 60 -7.78 11.86 -1.98
C SER A 60 -9.23 11.58 -2.40
N ASN A 61 -9.39 10.75 -3.42
CA ASN A 61 -10.69 10.21 -3.79
C ASN A 61 -10.88 8.85 -3.10
N LEU A 62 -11.67 8.82 -2.02
CA LEU A 62 -11.88 7.62 -1.20
C LEU A 62 -12.63 6.48 -1.91
N ASP A 63 -13.23 6.73 -3.08
CA ASP A 63 -13.80 5.67 -3.90
C ASP A 63 -12.73 4.88 -4.66
N LYS A 64 -11.57 5.49 -4.88
CA LYS A 64 -10.42 4.90 -5.59
C LYS A 64 -9.31 4.50 -4.65
N SER A 65 -9.02 5.33 -3.65
CA SER A 65 -7.90 5.16 -2.72
C SER A 65 -8.37 4.51 -1.42
N ARG A 66 -7.64 3.49 -0.98
CA ARG A 66 -7.93 2.75 0.27
C ARG A 66 -6.87 2.99 1.34
N PHE A 67 -5.69 3.45 0.95
CA PHE A 67 -4.53 3.61 1.82
C PHE A 67 -3.80 4.89 1.49
N VAL A 68 -3.14 5.47 2.49
CA VAL A 68 -2.03 6.40 2.32
C VAL A 68 -0.75 5.67 2.69
N TYR A 69 0.33 5.89 1.95
CA TYR A 69 1.60 5.23 2.19
C TYR A 69 2.79 6.09 1.81
N LEU A 70 3.92 5.79 2.46
CA LEU A 70 5.18 6.46 2.21
C LEU A 70 6.01 5.71 1.16
N SER A 71 6.80 6.46 0.40
CA SER A 71 8.04 5.95 -0.18
C SER A 71 9.14 6.06 0.87
N VAL A 72 9.44 4.97 1.57
CA VAL A 72 10.43 4.95 2.66
C VAL A 72 11.81 5.32 2.10
N PRO A 73 12.45 6.42 2.59
CA PRO A 73 13.77 6.80 2.09
C PRO A 73 14.84 5.75 2.43
N GLY A 74 15.84 5.56 1.56
CA GLY A 74 16.83 4.49 1.68
C GLY A 74 17.71 4.51 2.93
N ASN A 75 17.74 5.63 3.67
CA ASN A 75 18.43 5.75 4.96
C ASN A 75 17.57 5.39 6.18
N TYR A 76 16.34 4.90 5.94
CA TYR A 76 15.42 4.40 6.96
C TYR A 76 15.15 2.91 6.75
N GLU A 77 14.85 2.21 7.84
CA GLU A 77 14.49 0.79 7.81
C GLU A 77 13.06 0.64 7.29
N ILE A 78 12.79 -0.44 6.55
CA ILE A 78 11.44 -0.88 6.27
C ILE A 78 11.04 -1.80 7.42
N GLU A 79 10.19 -1.29 8.30
CA GLU A 79 9.68 -2.04 9.43
C GLU A 79 8.91 -3.28 8.95
N GLN A 80 8.97 -4.35 9.74
CA GLN A 80 8.37 -5.63 9.39
C GLN A 80 7.60 -6.22 10.56
N THR A 81 6.41 -6.72 10.25
CA THR A 81 5.65 -7.55 11.18
C THR A 81 5.70 -9.00 10.68
N LYS A 82 6.37 -9.89 11.42
CA LYS A 82 6.57 -11.29 11.04
C LYS A 82 7.19 -11.48 9.64
N GLY A 83 8.13 -10.62 9.27
CA GLY A 83 8.79 -10.66 7.96
C GLY A 83 8.02 -10.01 6.81
N ILE A 84 6.87 -9.41 7.08
CA ILE A 84 6.07 -8.68 6.08
C ILE A 84 6.30 -7.19 6.29
N PRO A 85 6.69 -6.42 5.24
CA PRO A 85 6.81 -4.98 5.31
C PRO A 85 5.53 -4.34 5.83
N ASP A 86 5.68 -3.46 6.82
CA ASP A 86 4.57 -2.86 7.55
C ASP A 86 4.92 -1.41 7.94
N LEU A 87 3.97 -0.70 8.58
CA LEU A 87 4.12 0.65 9.15
C LEU A 87 4.47 1.76 8.16
N PHE A 88 4.56 1.47 6.86
CA PHE A 88 4.74 2.48 5.80
C PHE A 88 3.42 2.86 5.12
N TYR A 89 2.30 2.25 5.52
CA TYR A 89 0.98 2.54 4.99
C TYR A 89 -0.08 2.53 6.10
N GLN A 90 -1.15 3.28 5.90
CA GLN A 90 -2.31 3.31 6.80
C GLN A 90 -3.60 3.35 5.99
N GLN A 91 -4.64 2.68 6.51
CA GLN A 91 -5.93 2.60 5.84
C GLN A 91 -6.72 3.90 6.01
N LEU A 92 -7.30 4.39 4.90
CA LEU A 92 -8.18 5.55 4.89
C LEU A 92 -9.59 5.18 5.37
N ASP A 93 -10.16 6.05 6.19
CA ASP A 93 -11.52 5.94 6.67
C ASP A 93 -12.47 6.69 5.71
N LYS A 94 -13.27 5.92 4.99
CA LYS A 94 -14.22 6.46 4.00
C LYS A 94 -15.33 7.33 4.61
N SER A 95 -15.56 7.24 5.91
CA SER A 95 -16.58 8.04 6.59
C SER A 95 -16.11 9.44 6.98
N LYS A 96 -14.80 9.73 6.82
CA LYS A 96 -14.17 10.98 7.23
C LYS A 96 -13.82 11.86 6.06
N GLU A 97 -14.12 13.15 6.16
CA GLU A 97 -13.66 14.19 5.24
C GLU A 97 -12.17 14.53 5.44
N ILE A 98 -11.66 14.32 6.66
CA ILE A 98 -10.26 14.51 7.01
C ILE A 98 -9.73 13.21 7.62
N ASN A 99 -8.72 12.65 6.99
CA ASN A 99 -7.98 11.48 7.45
C ASN A 99 -6.61 11.95 7.96
N GLU A 100 -6.33 11.76 9.24
CA GLU A 100 -5.05 12.13 9.88
C GLU A 100 -4.21 10.88 10.12
N HIS A 101 -2.99 10.86 9.54
CA HIS A 101 -2.09 9.72 9.58
C HIS A 101 -0.65 10.19 9.79
N ASP A 102 -0.10 9.88 10.97
CA ASP A 102 1.30 10.14 11.27
C ASP A 102 2.14 8.89 11.04
N PHE A 103 3.39 9.09 10.59
CA PHE A 103 4.34 8.02 10.37
C PHE A 103 5.63 8.28 11.15
N THR A 104 6.20 7.19 11.66
CA THR A 104 7.50 7.23 12.35
C THR A 104 8.43 6.25 11.67
N LEU A 105 9.60 6.72 11.25
CA LEU A 105 10.61 5.92 10.55
C LEU A 105 11.84 5.67 11.45
N THR A 106 12.36 4.46 11.42
CA THR A 106 13.57 4.09 12.14
C THR A 106 14.81 4.35 11.27
N PRO A 107 15.73 5.25 11.69
CA PRO A 107 16.96 5.48 10.95
C PRO A 107 17.80 4.20 10.90
N ARG A 108 18.39 3.92 9.73
CA ARG A 108 19.35 2.81 9.60
C ARG A 108 20.63 3.07 10.38
N LYS A 109 21.15 2.04 11.01
CA LYS A 109 22.44 2.10 11.70
C LYS A 109 23.62 2.21 10.73
N GLN A 110 23.47 1.64 9.54
CA GLN A 110 24.45 1.66 8.47
C GLN A 110 23.77 1.94 7.13
N PRO A 111 24.42 2.68 6.22
CA PRO A 111 23.93 2.83 4.86
C PRO A 111 23.85 1.47 4.16
N ILE A 112 22.84 1.27 3.31
CA ILE A 112 22.78 0.09 2.45
C ILE A 112 23.57 0.37 1.18
N ASP A 113 24.50 -0.53 0.87
CA ASP A 113 25.22 -0.54 -0.41
C ASP A 113 24.57 -1.54 -1.37
N GLY A 114 23.28 -1.36 -1.59
CA GLY A 114 22.46 -2.21 -2.44
C GLY A 114 21.71 -3.31 -1.70
N PHE A 115 20.73 -3.87 -2.38
CA PHE A 115 19.88 -4.93 -1.87
C PHE A 115 19.64 -5.98 -2.97
N VAL A 116 19.17 -7.14 -2.58
CA VAL A 116 18.72 -8.20 -3.48
C VAL A 116 17.20 -8.21 -3.51
N TYR A 117 16.62 -8.24 -4.70
CA TYR A 117 15.19 -8.33 -4.88
C TYR A 117 14.82 -9.66 -5.56
N LEU A 118 14.03 -10.48 -4.87
CA LEU A 118 13.53 -11.75 -5.37
C LEU A 118 12.10 -11.55 -5.90
N ALA A 119 11.94 -11.55 -7.20
CA ALA A 119 10.63 -11.50 -7.84
C ALA A 119 10.16 -12.93 -8.14
N ILE A 120 9.08 -13.37 -7.49
CA ILE A 120 8.49 -14.69 -7.68
C ILE A 120 7.22 -14.50 -8.49
N SER A 121 7.22 -15.00 -9.72
CA SER A 121 6.07 -14.89 -10.64
C SER A 121 5.34 -16.22 -10.75
N ASP A 122 4.02 -16.15 -10.77
CA ASP A 122 3.11 -17.18 -11.25
C ASP A 122 3.37 -18.59 -10.70
N PRO A 123 3.45 -18.83 -9.38
CA PRO A 123 3.59 -20.20 -8.88
C PRO A 123 2.37 -21.07 -9.20
N GLN A 124 1.20 -20.46 -9.42
CA GLN A 124 -0.04 -21.04 -9.96
C GLN A 124 -0.37 -22.44 -9.45
N THR A 125 -0.23 -22.68 -8.15
CA THR A 125 -0.56 -23.97 -7.57
C THR A 125 -2.07 -24.24 -7.64
N ILE A 126 -2.46 -25.34 -8.27
CA ILE A 126 -3.86 -25.73 -8.51
C ILE A 126 -4.33 -26.89 -7.66
N ASP A 127 -3.43 -27.63 -7.04
CA ASP A 127 -3.73 -28.79 -6.23
C ASP A 127 -2.69 -29.01 -5.12
N GLU A 128 -2.99 -29.92 -4.19
CA GLU A 128 -2.10 -30.28 -3.08
C GLU A 128 -0.77 -30.89 -3.52
N ARG A 129 -0.69 -31.54 -4.67
CA ARG A 129 0.56 -32.08 -5.21
C ARG A 129 1.49 -30.96 -5.63
N GLN A 130 0.97 -29.93 -6.30
CA GLN A 130 1.77 -28.77 -6.69
C GLN A 130 2.14 -27.91 -5.47
N MET A 131 1.24 -27.76 -4.51
CA MET A 131 1.54 -27.14 -3.23
C MET A 131 2.66 -27.87 -2.46
N LYS A 132 2.65 -29.20 -2.48
CA LYS A 132 3.73 -29.99 -1.89
C LYS A 132 5.06 -29.72 -2.58
N ARG A 133 5.10 -29.68 -3.92
CA ARG A 133 6.30 -29.34 -4.68
C ARG A 133 6.79 -27.92 -4.38
N PHE A 134 5.88 -26.96 -4.30
CA PHE A 134 6.24 -25.60 -3.92
C PHE A 134 6.99 -25.56 -2.58
N ARG A 135 6.49 -26.29 -1.58
CA ARG A 135 7.11 -26.35 -0.26
C ARG A 135 8.42 -27.12 -0.23
N GLU A 136 8.53 -28.21 -1.00
CA GLU A 136 9.68 -29.13 -0.98
C GLU A 136 10.78 -28.76 -1.97
N GLU A 137 10.47 -28.01 -3.02
CA GLU A 137 11.39 -27.61 -4.08
C GLU A 137 11.64 -26.11 -4.08
N THR A 138 10.58 -25.29 -4.26
CA THR A 138 10.72 -23.84 -4.45
C THR A 138 11.16 -23.12 -3.17
N ILE A 139 10.53 -23.42 -2.03
CA ILE A 139 10.88 -22.78 -0.74
C ILE A 139 12.33 -23.07 -0.34
N PRO A 140 12.84 -24.33 -0.41
CA PRO A 140 14.25 -24.60 -0.14
C PRO A 140 15.22 -23.88 -1.08
N ASP A 141 14.91 -23.78 -2.37
CA ASP A 141 15.73 -23.04 -3.33
C ASP A 141 15.78 -21.53 -3.04
N LEU A 142 14.64 -20.93 -2.69
CA LEU A 142 14.58 -19.55 -2.24
C LEU A 142 15.43 -19.32 -0.98
N LYS A 143 15.33 -20.20 0.02
CA LYS A 143 16.16 -20.12 1.23
C LYS A 143 17.63 -20.21 0.92
N GLN A 144 18.04 -21.17 0.08
CA GLN A 144 19.42 -21.29 -0.36
C GLN A 144 19.90 -20.05 -1.13
N THR A 145 19.02 -19.45 -1.94
CA THR A 145 19.33 -18.21 -2.65
C THR A 145 19.54 -17.07 -1.69
N ILE A 146 18.68 -16.89 -0.68
CA ILE A 146 18.84 -15.88 0.37
C ILE A 146 20.15 -16.06 1.12
N GLU A 147 20.52 -17.31 1.47
CA GLU A 147 21.78 -17.63 2.15
C GLU A 147 23.01 -17.24 1.36
N ARG A 148 22.98 -17.30 0.02
CA ARG A 148 24.09 -16.84 -0.85
C ARG A 148 24.36 -15.33 -0.74
N TYR A 149 23.37 -14.57 -0.29
CA TYR A 149 23.45 -13.12 -0.16
C TYR A 149 23.55 -12.67 1.29
N GLN A 150 24.16 -13.47 2.17
CA GLN A 150 24.42 -13.10 3.57
C GLN A 150 25.13 -11.74 3.65
N GLY A 151 24.64 -10.88 4.53
CA GLY A 151 25.16 -9.51 4.72
C GLY A 151 24.57 -8.47 3.78
N LYS A 152 23.66 -8.86 2.86
CA LYS A 152 22.83 -7.93 2.09
C LYS A 152 21.39 -8.00 2.57
N GLU A 153 20.65 -6.90 2.41
CA GLU A 153 19.22 -6.93 2.58
C GLU A 153 18.57 -7.66 1.40
N VAL A 154 17.64 -8.55 1.70
CA VAL A 154 16.91 -9.33 0.70
C VAL A 154 15.43 -9.05 0.85
N TYR A 155 14.79 -8.59 -0.21
CA TYR A 155 13.36 -8.36 -0.29
C TYR A 155 12.75 -9.35 -1.28
N GLY A 156 11.53 -9.82 -0.99
CA GLY A 156 10.78 -10.69 -1.88
C GLY A 156 9.41 -10.12 -2.20
N MET A 157 8.93 -10.41 -3.41
CA MET A 157 7.58 -10.07 -3.82
C MET A 157 7.00 -11.19 -4.67
N ALA A 158 5.81 -11.65 -4.32
CA ALA A 158 5.00 -12.48 -5.20
C ALA A 158 4.21 -11.57 -6.15
N LEU A 159 4.40 -11.76 -7.46
CA LEU A 159 3.85 -10.88 -8.49
C LEU A 159 2.42 -11.24 -8.91
N GLY A 160 1.80 -12.23 -8.28
CA GLY A 160 0.43 -12.65 -8.52
C GLY A 160 0.32 -14.13 -8.90
N ASP A 161 -0.90 -14.53 -9.27
CA ASP A 161 -1.27 -15.88 -9.70
C ASP A 161 -0.74 -17.02 -8.81
N ILE A 162 -0.89 -16.84 -7.48
CA ILE A 162 -0.28 -17.72 -6.48
C ILE A 162 -0.97 -19.09 -6.46
N THR A 163 -2.30 -19.13 -6.43
CA THR A 163 -3.08 -20.35 -6.24
C THR A 163 -4.12 -20.59 -7.33
N TRP A 164 -4.02 -19.92 -8.47
CA TRP A 164 -5.04 -19.95 -9.51
C TRP A 164 -6.43 -19.68 -8.90
N ASP A 165 -7.48 -20.43 -9.29
CA ASP A 165 -8.83 -20.30 -8.71
C ASP A 165 -9.02 -21.06 -7.38
N ARG A 166 -7.97 -21.62 -6.81
CA ARG A 166 -7.99 -22.44 -5.59
C ARG A 166 -7.63 -21.61 -4.35
N MET A 167 -8.54 -20.73 -3.96
CA MET A 167 -8.36 -19.85 -2.79
C MET A 167 -8.21 -20.62 -1.47
N ASP A 168 -8.68 -21.86 -1.39
CA ASP A 168 -8.48 -22.76 -0.26
C ASP A 168 -7.02 -23.14 -0.04
N LEU A 169 -6.20 -23.09 -1.10
CA LEU A 169 -4.77 -23.33 -1.04
C LEU A 169 -3.97 -22.11 -0.58
N PHE A 170 -4.58 -20.94 -0.48
CA PHE A 170 -3.88 -19.72 -0.10
C PHE A 170 -3.47 -19.68 1.38
N THR A 171 -4.25 -20.29 2.27
CA THR A 171 -3.98 -20.33 3.72
C THR A 171 -2.65 -21.00 4.10
N PRO A 172 -2.15 -22.01 3.38
CA PRO A 172 -0.87 -22.65 3.66
C PRO A 172 0.38 -21.90 3.17
N TYR A 173 0.23 -20.76 2.46
CA TYR A 173 1.36 -19.92 2.04
C TYR A 173 1.87 -19.01 3.19
#